data_013890e89fc4d3240cd014e5bd6c8e55
#
_entry.id   013890e89fc4d3240cd014e5bd6c8e55
#
_cell.length_a   1.000
_cell.length_b   1.000
_cell.length_c   1.000
_cell.angle_alpha   90.00
_cell.angle_beta   90.00
_cell.angle_gamma   90.00
#
_symmetry.space_group_name_H-M   'P 1'
#
loop_
_entity.id
_entity.type
_entity.pdbx_description
1 polymer ?
#
loop_
_entity_poly.entity_id
_entity_poly.type
_entity_poly.pdbx_seq_one_letter_code
_entity_poly.pdbx_strand_id
1 'polypeptide(L)'
;MVRSELLQKMRNLHPNILSKDIEKIVSIILAEINDALNRGQNFEARGFGSFKLTIRKARIGRNPKNSEPVQIPEKKAIKWKMSKILYRRLNKNFTENKISDTH
;
A
#
# COMPACT_ATOMS: atom_id res chain seq x y z
N MET A 1 -9.16 -6.28 -6.72
CA MET A 1 -9.70 -6.98 -5.51
C MET A 1 -10.13 -5.95 -4.49
N VAL A 2 -11.34 -6.07 -4.01
CA VAL A 2 -11.85 -5.24 -2.93
C VAL A 2 -11.88 -6.02 -1.62
N ARG A 3 -12.10 -5.31 -0.52
CA ARG A 3 -12.10 -5.92 0.82
C ARG A 3 -13.04 -7.11 0.93
N SER A 4 -14.25 -7.02 0.38
CA SER A 4 -15.23 -8.09 0.46
C SER A 4 -14.76 -9.36 -0.25
N GLU A 5 -14.06 -9.23 -1.36
CA GLU A 5 -13.49 -10.37 -2.06
C GLU A 5 -12.37 -11.04 -1.26
N LEU A 6 -11.54 -10.24 -0.62
CA LEU A 6 -10.48 -10.75 0.25
C LEU A 6 -11.07 -11.52 1.41
N LEU A 7 -12.09 -10.97 2.07
CA LEU A 7 -12.76 -11.63 3.17
C LEU A 7 -13.39 -12.96 2.73
N GLN A 8 -13.99 -12.99 1.54
CA GLN A 8 -14.60 -14.21 1.03
C GLN A 8 -13.55 -15.29 0.80
N LYS A 9 -12.41 -14.94 0.23
CA LYS A 9 -11.31 -15.87 0.03
C LYS A 9 -10.78 -16.42 1.35
N MET A 10 -10.66 -15.57 2.36
CA MET A 10 -10.21 -15.98 3.67
C MET A 10 -11.20 -16.93 4.33
N ARG A 11 -12.49 -16.68 4.19
CA ARG A 11 -13.54 -17.58 4.69
C ARG A 11 -13.46 -18.94 4.03
N ASN A 12 -13.22 -18.97 2.73
CA ASN A 12 -13.11 -20.22 1.99
C ASN A 12 -11.89 -21.03 2.42
N LEU A 13 -10.77 -20.35 2.69
CA LEU A 13 -9.54 -21.01 3.13
C LEU A 13 -9.58 -21.47 4.57
N HIS A 14 -10.41 -20.85 5.40
CA HIS A 14 -10.50 -21.12 6.82
C HIS A 14 -11.95 -21.33 7.26
N PRO A 15 -12.59 -22.42 6.79
CA PRO A 15 -14.00 -22.65 7.09
C PRO A 15 -14.29 -22.91 8.57
N ASN A 16 -13.28 -23.24 9.36
CA ASN A 16 -13.43 -23.49 10.78
C ASN A 16 -13.51 -22.21 11.63
N ILE A 17 -13.22 -21.07 11.02
CA ILE A 17 -13.26 -19.78 11.70
C ILE A 17 -14.55 -19.07 11.34
N LEU A 18 -15.24 -18.54 12.33
CA LEU A 18 -16.49 -17.80 12.11
C LEU A 18 -16.24 -16.60 11.21
N SER A 19 -17.17 -16.35 10.30
CA SER A 19 -17.05 -15.23 9.35
C SER A 19 -16.84 -13.89 10.04
N LYS A 20 -17.55 -13.64 11.14
CA LYS A 20 -17.38 -12.37 11.86
C LYS A 20 -16.03 -12.26 12.55
N ASP A 21 -15.42 -13.39 12.92
CA ASP A 21 -14.08 -13.38 13.50
C ASP A 21 -13.01 -13.07 12.44
N ILE A 22 -13.17 -13.62 11.25
CA ILE A 22 -12.28 -13.30 10.13
C ILE A 22 -12.35 -11.78 9.80
N GLU A 23 -13.56 -11.26 9.75
CA GLU A 23 -13.78 -9.84 9.49
C GLU A 23 -13.14 -8.97 10.58
N LYS A 24 -13.28 -9.37 11.82
CA LYS A 24 -12.69 -8.68 12.96
C LYS A 24 -11.16 -8.70 12.90
N ILE A 25 -10.58 -9.86 12.58
CA ILE A 25 -9.12 -10.01 12.46
C ILE A 25 -8.58 -9.05 11.38
N VAL A 26 -9.19 -9.03 10.21
CA VAL A 26 -8.77 -8.14 9.12
C VAL A 26 -8.89 -6.68 9.54
N SER A 27 -9.97 -6.32 10.21
CA SER A 27 -10.17 -4.95 10.71
C SER A 27 -9.10 -4.53 11.70
N ILE A 28 -8.72 -5.44 12.60
CA ILE A 28 -7.67 -5.16 13.59
C ILE A 28 -6.33 -4.95 12.90
N ILE A 29 -5.99 -5.79 11.92
CA ILE A 29 -4.73 -5.66 11.18
C ILE A 29 -4.65 -4.30 10.49
N LEU A 30 -5.69 -3.92 9.78
CA LEU A 30 -5.71 -2.65 9.07
C LEU A 30 -5.67 -1.45 10.02
N ALA A 31 -6.36 -1.55 11.15
CA ALA A 31 -6.35 -0.51 12.16
C ALA A 31 -4.97 -0.34 12.78
N GLU A 32 -4.27 -1.42 13.05
CA GLU A 32 -2.91 -1.36 13.60
C GLU A 32 -1.92 -0.72 12.64
N ILE A 33 -2.05 -1.01 11.35
CA ILE A 33 -1.21 -0.37 10.34
C ILE A 33 -1.50 1.13 10.30
N ASN A 34 -2.77 1.52 10.29
CA ASN A 34 -3.16 2.92 10.33
C ASN A 34 -2.60 3.64 11.55
N ASP A 35 -2.73 3.05 12.71
CA ASP A 35 -2.26 3.65 13.95
C ASP A 35 -0.75 3.82 13.97
N ALA A 36 -0.02 2.81 13.49
CA ALA A 36 1.43 2.89 13.41
C ALA A 36 1.87 4.06 12.52
N LEU A 37 1.25 4.18 11.35
CA LEU A 37 1.58 5.26 10.42
C LEU A 37 1.19 6.63 10.97
N ASN A 38 0.07 6.73 11.69
CA ASN A 38 -0.34 7.97 12.34
C ASN A 38 0.64 8.39 13.43
N ARG A 39 1.27 7.44 14.10
CA ARG A 39 2.29 7.74 15.11
C ARG A 39 3.66 8.04 14.50
N GLY A 40 3.78 8.05 13.19
CA GLY A 40 5.04 8.28 12.50
C GLY A 40 5.95 7.07 12.43
N GLN A 41 5.43 5.89 12.73
CA GLN A 41 6.19 4.65 12.61
C GLN A 41 6.04 4.08 11.20
N ASN A 42 7.10 3.47 10.71
CA ASN A 42 7.04 2.76 9.43
C ASN A 42 6.44 1.38 9.68
N PHE A 43 5.75 0.87 8.66
CA PHE A 43 5.24 -0.49 8.68
C PHE A 43 5.94 -1.31 7.60
N GLU A 44 6.48 -2.44 7.97
CA GLU A 44 7.14 -3.34 7.04
C GLU A 44 6.55 -4.74 7.15
N ALA A 45 6.10 -5.27 6.01
CA ALA A 45 5.64 -6.65 5.90
C ALA A 45 6.64 -7.42 5.04
N ARG A 46 7.42 -8.27 5.69
CA ARG A 46 8.48 -9.01 5.04
C ARG A 46 7.94 -9.86 3.89
N GLY A 47 8.56 -9.75 2.72
CA GLY A 47 8.11 -10.44 1.54
C GLY A 47 7.02 -9.73 0.76
N PHE A 48 6.47 -8.65 1.30
CA PHE A 48 5.42 -7.85 0.64
C PHE A 48 5.94 -6.46 0.29
N GLY A 49 6.26 -5.67 1.30
CA GLY A 49 6.74 -4.31 1.09
C GLY A 49 6.69 -3.50 2.36
N SER A 50 6.92 -2.21 2.22
CA SER A 50 6.92 -1.31 3.36
C SER A 50 6.16 -0.03 3.06
N PHE A 51 5.53 0.50 4.09
CA PHE A 51 4.90 1.82 4.09
C PHE A 51 5.72 2.74 4.99
N LYS A 52 6.09 3.87 4.44
CA LYS A 52 6.92 4.83 5.15
C LYS A 52 6.23 6.19 5.15
N LEU A 53 6.14 6.80 6.33
CA LEU A 53 5.61 8.14 6.42
C LEU A 53 6.66 9.12 5.94
N THR A 54 6.26 10.02 5.05
CA THR A 54 7.10 11.11 4.58
C THR A 54 6.37 12.42 4.79
N ILE A 55 7.15 13.49 4.92
CA ILE A 55 6.58 14.84 5.01
C ILE A 55 6.97 15.57 3.75
N ARG A 56 5.95 16.01 3.01
CA ARG A 56 6.16 16.83 1.82
C ARG A 56 6.17 18.28 2.27
N LYS A 57 7.29 18.96 2.01
CA LYS A 57 7.45 20.36 2.40
C LYS A 57 6.48 21.25 1.66
N ALA A 58 6.08 22.34 2.31
CA ALA A 58 5.30 23.37 1.67
C ALA A 58 6.06 23.91 0.46
N ARG A 59 5.34 24.18 -0.61
CA ARG A 59 5.93 24.69 -1.85
C ARG A 59 4.94 25.57 -2.58
N ILE A 60 5.45 26.29 -3.58
CA ILE A 60 4.61 27.06 -4.48
C ILE A 60 4.45 26.26 -5.75
N GLY A 61 3.22 25.84 -6.05
CA GLY A 61 2.88 25.18 -7.30
C GLY A 61 2.24 26.18 -8.26
N ARG A 62 1.83 25.69 -9.41
CA ARG A 62 1.12 26.50 -10.39
C ARG A 62 -0.21 25.88 -10.73
N ASN A 63 -1.22 26.72 -10.82
CA ASN A 63 -2.54 26.29 -11.25
C ASN A 63 -2.48 25.92 -12.74
N PRO A 64 -2.85 24.70 -13.13
CA PRO A 64 -2.78 24.28 -14.52
C PRO A 64 -3.71 25.07 -15.46
N LYS A 65 -4.73 25.74 -14.94
CA LYS A 65 -5.68 26.49 -15.76
C LYS A 65 -5.19 27.86 -16.13
N ASN A 66 -4.51 28.57 -15.21
CA ASN A 66 -4.14 29.96 -15.43
C ASN A 66 -2.68 30.25 -15.10
N SER A 67 -1.90 29.24 -14.74
CA SER A 67 -0.49 29.38 -14.37
C SER A 67 -0.21 30.29 -13.19
N GLU A 68 -1.23 30.64 -12.43
CA GLU A 68 -1.05 31.43 -11.22
C GLU A 68 -0.37 30.62 -10.12
N PRO A 69 0.50 31.24 -9.32
CA PRO A 69 1.12 30.55 -8.20
C PRO A 69 0.10 30.19 -7.14
N VAL A 70 0.17 28.96 -6.65
CA VAL A 70 -0.69 28.44 -5.60
C VAL A 70 0.18 27.91 -4.48
N GLN A 71 -0.11 28.29 -3.25
CA GLN A 71 0.58 27.77 -2.10
C GLN A 71 0.10 26.35 -1.80
N ILE A 72 1.04 25.40 -1.79
CA ILE A 72 0.77 24.02 -1.41
C ILE A 72 1.33 23.83 0.00
N PRO A 73 0.48 23.58 0.99
CA PRO A 73 0.95 23.44 2.38
C PRO A 73 1.73 22.14 2.59
N GLU A 74 2.50 22.14 3.65
CA GLU A 74 3.17 20.92 4.12
C GLU A 74 2.12 19.86 4.46
N LYS A 75 2.41 18.62 4.08
CA LYS A 75 1.49 17.53 4.40
C LYS A 75 2.24 16.21 4.57
N LYS A 76 1.62 15.33 5.33
CA LYS A 76 2.10 13.97 5.50
C LYS A 76 1.64 13.10 4.35
N ALA A 77 2.50 12.22 3.88
CA ALA A 77 2.18 11.28 2.81
C ALA A 77 2.80 9.93 3.11
N ILE A 78 2.23 8.90 2.52
CA ILE A 78 2.72 7.54 2.66
C ILE A 78 3.47 7.15 1.40
N LYS A 79 4.69 6.67 1.57
CA LYS A 79 5.49 6.15 0.47
C LYS A 79 5.51 4.63 0.55
N TRP A 80 5.12 4.00 -0.54
CA TRP A 80 5.10 2.55 -0.67
C TRP A 80 6.37 2.07 -1.37
N LYS A 81 6.95 1.00 -0.85
CA LYS A 81 8.08 0.33 -1.49
C LYS A 81 7.83 -1.16 -1.52
N MET A 82 7.80 -1.74 -2.70
CA MET A 82 7.62 -3.16 -2.90
C MET A 82 8.87 -3.93 -2.48
N SER A 83 8.70 -5.10 -1.87
CA SER A 83 9.83 -5.96 -1.53
C SER A 83 10.43 -6.56 -2.80
N LYS A 84 11.71 -6.93 -2.72
CA LYS A 84 12.38 -7.59 -3.83
C LYS A 84 11.74 -8.94 -4.15
N ILE A 85 11.27 -9.64 -3.13
CA ILE A 85 10.60 -10.92 -3.30
C ILE A 85 9.31 -10.76 -4.09
N LEU A 86 8.48 -9.78 -3.72
CA LEU A 86 7.24 -9.50 -4.44
C LEU A 86 7.53 -9.07 -5.88
N TYR A 87 8.51 -8.21 -6.07
CA TYR A 87 8.91 -7.76 -7.41
C TYR A 87 9.30 -8.95 -8.29
N ARG A 88 10.10 -9.85 -7.77
CA ARG A 88 10.53 -11.04 -8.52
C ARG A 88 9.34 -11.92 -8.88
N ARG A 89 8.43 -12.13 -7.95
CA ARG A 89 7.22 -12.92 -8.20
C ARG A 89 6.36 -12.34 -9.30
N LEU A 90 6.16 -11.03 -9.26
CA LEU A 90 5.34 -10.35 -10.26
C LEU A 90 5.97 -10.39 -11.64
N ASN A 91 7.27 -10.32 -11.72
CA ASN A 91 7.98 -10.19 -12.99
C ASN A 91 8.57 -11.49 -13.52
N LYS A 92 8.41 -12.58 -12.81
CA LYS A 92 9.01 -13.85 -13.19
C LYS A 92 8.61 -14.28 -14.61
N ASN A 93 7.33 -14.42 -14.86
CA ASN A 93 6.85 -14.83 -16.17
C ASN A 93 7.00 -13.73 -17.22
N PHE A 94 6.83 -12.50 -16.79
CA PHE A 94 7.00 -11.35 -17.68
C PHE A 94 8.42 -11.27 -18.21
N THR A 95 9.42 -11.44 -17.35
CA THR A 95 10.82 -11.40 -17.73
C THR A 95 11.18 -12.56 -18.65
N GLU A 96 10.63 -13.75 -18.41
CA GLU A 96 10.86 -14.92 -19.25
C GLU A 96 10.27 -14.75 -20.64
N ASN A 97 9.11 -14.10 -20.75
CA ASN A 97 8.40 -13.96 -22.01
C ASN A 97 8.81 -12.73 -22.81
N LYS A 98 9.41 -11.74 -22.17
CA LYS A 98 9.77 -10.47 -22.81
C LYS A 98 11.22 -10.14 -22.53
N ILE A 99 12.06 -10.83 -23.22
CA ILE A 99 13.50 -10.72 -23.02
C ILE A 99 14.03 -9.31 -23.22
N SER A 100 13.50 -8.62 -24.19
CA SER A 100 13.99 -7.30 -24.56
C SER A 100 13.52 -6.19 -23.62
N ASP A 101 12.52 -6.47 -22.84
CA ASP A 101 11.95 -5.45 -21.97
C ASP A 101 12.80 -5.33 -20.74
N THR A 102 13.39 -4.20 -20.57
CA THR A 102 14.16 -3.86 -19.41
C THR A 102 13.43 -2.84 -18.59
N HIS A 103 13.72 -2.85 -17.37
CA HIS A 103 13.10 -1.92 -16.44
C HIS A 103 13.95 -0.73 -16.22
#